data_c206fc36f3d6c0b09a455d29d2077578
#
_entry.id   c206fc36f3d6c0b09a455d29d2077578
#
_cell.length_a   1.000
_cell.length_b   1.000
_cell.length_c   1.000
_cell.angle_alpha   90.00
_cell.angle_beta   90.00
_cell.angle_gamma   90.00
#
_symmetry.space_group_name_H-M   'P 1'
#
loop_
_entity.id
_entity.type
_entity.pdbx_description
1 polymer ?
#
loop_
_entity_poly.entity_id
_entity_poly.type
_entity_poly.pdbx_seq_one_letter_code
_entity_poly.pdbx_strand_id
1 'polypeptide(L)'
;MSKNTKILVQEFKAGQYAERLKDIYVDDAVLDYQKERYIKAIQEFEKLYGEQEVEIYSAPGRSEVGGNHTDHQYGKVLAASINLDAIAIVAKTDDSIIDIKSEGYDRIQVHLDSLQPRKEEEGSSEALTRGVAARLKEEGYVIGGF
;
A
#
# COMPACT_ATOMS: atom_id res chain seq x y z
N MET A 1 -11.79 -8.95 0.97
CA MET A 1 -12.63 -9.17 2.16
C MET A 1 -11.82 -8.72 3.37
N SER A 2 -12.35 -7.77 4.13
CA SER A 2 -11.74 -7.34 5.38
C SER A 2 -11.78 -8.45 6.42
N LYS A 3 -10.77 -8.49 7.27
CA LYS A 3 -10.66 -9.43 8.40
C LYS A 3 -10.04 -8.73 9.59
N ASN A 4 -10.42 -9.17 10.77
CA ASN A 4 -9.85 -8.69 12.02
C ASN A 4 -8.34 -8.97 12.11
N THR A 5 -7.55 -8.00 12.59
CA THR A 5 -6.09 -8.07 12.68
C THR A 5 -5.59 -9.28 13.48
N LYS A 6 -6.22 -9.62 14.62
CA LYS A 6 -5.83 -10.80 15.42
C LYS A 6 -6.07 -12.11 14.70
N ILE A 7 -7.20 -12.19 13.98
CA ILE A 7 -7.54 -13.38 13.18
C ILE A 7 -6.50 -13.55 12.08
N LEU A 8 -6.16 -12.47 11.37
CA LEU A 8 -5.14 -12.50 10.32
C LEU A 8 -3.79 -12.98 10.82
N VAL A 9 -3.31 -12.48 11.97
CA VAL A 9 -2.05 -12.94 12.56
C VAL A 9 -2.08 -14.43 12.87
N GLN A 10 -3.20 -14.95 13.40
CA GLN A 10 -3.35 -16.38 13.68
C GLN A 10 -3.36 -17.23 12.40
N GLU A 11 -4.07 -16.79 11.37
CA GLU A 11 -4.16 -17.44 10.07
C GLU A 11 -2.80 -17.48 9.36
N PHE A 12 -2.03 -16.36 9.40
CA PHE A 12 -0.65 -16.32 8.88
C PHE A 12 0.25 -17.31 9.63
N LYS A 13 0.20 -17.32 10.96
CA LYS A 13 0.98 -18.27 11.78
C LYS A 13 0.61 -19.72 11.51
N ALA A 14 -0.66 -20.00 11.26
CA ALA A 14 -1.16 -21.33 10.90
C ALA A 14 -0.86 -21.73 9.45
N GLY A 15 -0.23 -20.87 8.64
CA GLY A 15 0.16 -21.16 7.26
C GLY A 15 -1.00 -21.11 6.26
N GLN A 16 -2.16 -20.55 6.61
CA GLN A 16 -3.32 -20.50 5.71
C GLN A 16 -3.09 -19.67 4.43
N TYR A 17 -2.10 -18.80 4.43
CA TYR A 17 -1.73 -17.99 3.27
C TYR A 17 -0.49 -18.48 2.51
N ALA A 18 0.03 -19.67 2.83
CA ALA A 18 1.27 -20.19 2.22
C ALA A 18 1.20 -20.26 0.69
N GLU A 19 0.13 -20.83 0.13
CA GLU A 19 -0.06 -20.92 -1.33
C GLU A 19 -0.16 -19.54 -1.96
N ARG A 20 -0.90 -18.60 -1.32
CA ARG A 20 -1.02 -17.25 -1.85
C ARG A 20 0.30 -16.47 -1.80
N LEU A 21 1.11 -16.66 -0.77
CA LEU A 21 2.45 -16.08 -0.71
C LEU A 21 3.35 -16.67 -1.80
N LYS A 22 3.24 -17.99 -2.05
CA LYS A 22 3.96 -18.66 -3.14
C LYS A 22 3.58 -18.11 -4.51
N ASP A 23 2.30 -17.86 -4.76
CA ASP A 23 1.83 -17.25 -6.01
C ASP A 23 2.40 -15.85 -6.23
N ILE A 24 2.56 -15.07 -5.15
CA ILE A 24 3.06 -13.68 -5.22
C ILE A 24 4.59 -13.65 -5.35
N TYR A 25 5.30 -14.43 -4.53
CA TYR A 25 6.76 -14.31 -4.41
C TYR A 25 7.54 -15.37 -5.19
N VAL A 26 6.87 -16.42 -5.67
CA VAL A 26 7.39 -17.46 -6.59
C VAL A 26 8.53 -18.31 -6.00
N ASP A 27 9.40 -17.75 -5.17
CA ASP A 27 10.56 -18.42 -4.57
C ASP A 27 10.22 -18.97 -3.18
N ASP A 28 10.25 -20.31 -3.03
CA ASP A 28 9.98 -20.98 -1.76
C ASP A 28 10.95 -20.56 -0.65
N ALA A 29 12.19 -20.16 -0.98
CA ALA A 29 13.19 -19.76 0.01
C ALA A 29 12.84 -18.48 0.77
N VAL A 30 11.97 -17.62 0.23
CA VAL A 30 11.58 -16.35 0.86
C VAL A 30 10.24 -16.42 1.60
N LEU A 31 9.50 -17.52 1.53
CA LEU A 31 8.12 -17.59 2.05
C LEU A 31 8.04 -17.38 3.56
N ASP A 32 8.97 -17.94 4.34
CA ASP A 32 9.00 -17.72 5.78
C ASP A 32 9.30 -16.26 6.13
N TYR A 33 10.23 -15.62 5.43
CA TYR A 33 10.51 -14.20 5.57
C TYR A 33 9.28 -13.36 5.24
N GLN A 34 8.59 -13.66 4.15
CA GLN A 34 7.39 -12.92 3.75
C GLN A 34 6.27 -13.11 4.78
N LYS A 35 6.04 -14.32 5.25
CA LYS A 35 5.08 -14.60 6.30
C LYS A 35 5.33 -13.71 7.54
N GLU A 36 6.55 -13.68 8.04
CA GLU A 36 6.91 -12.86 9.21
C GLU A 36 6.78 -11.36 8.93
N ARG A 37 7.10 -10.91 7.70
CA ARG A 37 6.94 -9.53 7.26
C ARG A 37 5.47 -9.10 7.30
N TYR A 38 4.54 -9.92 6.81
CA TYR A 38 3.10 -9.64 6.89
C TYR A 38 2.60 -9.62 8.34
N ILE A 39 3.00 -10.58 9.16
CA ILE A 39 2.65 -10.62 10.58
C ILE A 39 3.13 -9.34 11.28
N LYS A 40 4.40 -8.94 11.06
CA LYS A 40 4.97 -7.71 11.62
C LYS A 40 4.16 -6.49 11.19
N ALA A 41 3.84 -6.36 9.90
CA ALA A 41 3.07 -5.23 9.40
C ALA A 41 1.67 -5.12 10.04
N ILE A 42 0.96 -6.25 10.20
CA ILE A 42 -0.34 -6.28 10.88
C ILE A 42 -0.20 -5.88 12.36
N GLN A 43 0.83 -6.37 13.04
CA GLN A 43 1.07 -6.03 14.45
C GLN A 43 1.47 -4.56 14.64
N GLU A 44 2.27 -3.98 13.74
CA GLU A 44 2.59 -2.55 13.78
C GLU A 44 1.34 -1.69 13.50
N PHE A 45 0.48 -2.10 12.55
CA PHE A 45 -0.81 -1.47 12.36
C PHE A 45 -1.65 -1.48 13.64
N GLU A 46 -1.77 -2.65 14.30
CA GLU A 46 -2.55 -2.80 15.53
C GLU A 46 -2.01 -1.93 16.68
N LYS A 47 -0.69 -1.74 16.77
CA LYS A 47 -0.08 -0.82 17.76
C LYS A 47 -0.43 0.65 17.51
N LEU A 48 -0.55 1.05 16.24
CA LEU A 48 -0.80 2.44 15.86
C LEU A 48 -2.29 2.81 15.90
N TYR A 49 -3.15 1.89 15.48
CA TYR A 49 -4.57 2.15 15.20
C TYR A 49 -5.53 1.27 15.99
N GLY A 50 -5.01 0.33 16.78
CA GLY A 50 -5.82 -0.64 17.50
C GLY A 50 -6.27 -1.82 16.67
N GLU A 51 -7.01 -2.73 17.30
CA GLU A 51 -7.60 -3.90 16.67
C GLU A 51 -8.76 -3.48 15.76
N GLN A 52 -8.68 -3.82 14.48
CA GLN A 52 -9.67 -3.43 13.47
C GLN A 52 -9.86 -4.50 12.38
N GLU A 53 -10.90 -4.34 11.61
CA GLU A 53 -11.10 -5.01 10.33
C GLU A 53 -10.22 -4.34 9.27
N VAL A 54 -9.33 -5.10 8.64
CA VAL A 54 -8.37 -4.59 7.65
C VAL A 54 -8.39 -5.38 6.35
N GLU A 55 -7.95 -4.75 5.30
CA GLU A 55 -7.57 -5.39 4.04
C GLU A 55 -6.05 -5.25 3.83
N ILE A 56 -5.46 -6.25 3.17
CA ILE A 56 -4.02 -6.25 2.87
C ILE A 56 -3.82 -6.10 1.38
N TYR A 57 -2.98 -5.16 1.00
CA TYR A 57 -2.59 -4.89 -0.38
C TYR A 57 -1.11 -5.11 -0.57
N SER A 58 -0.75 -5.60 -1.75
CA SER A 58 0.63 -5.74 -2.22
C SER A 58 0.75 -5.06 -3.58
N ALA A 59 1.69 -4.14 -3.70
CA ALA A 59 1.99 -3.44 -4.94
C ALA A 59 3.43 -3.75 -5.36
N PRO A 60 3.64 -4.51 -6.45
CA PRO A 60 4.97 -4.90 -6.88
C PRO A 60 5.78 -3.71 -7.38
N GLY A 61 7.09 -3.78 -7.16
CA GLY A 61 8.04 -2.95 -7.87
C GLY A 61 8.12 -3.35 -9.35
N ARG A 62 8.88 -2.59 -10.11
CA ARG A 62 9.15 -2.91 -11.51
C ARG A 62 10.64 -2.80 -11.84
N SER A 63 11.07 -3.56 -12.83
CA SER A 63 12.35 -3.38 -13.49
C SER A 63 12.11 -3.01 -14.95
N GLU A 64 12.82 -2.02 -15.44
CA GLU A 64 12.81 -1.71 -16.86
C GLU A 64 13.78 -2.65 -17.58
N VAL A 65 13.27 -3.40 -18.55
CA VAL A 65 14.02 -4.37 -19.33
C VAL A 65 14.65 -3.72 -20.58
N GLY A 66 13.98 -2.70 -21.11
CA GLY A 66 14.44 -1.95 -22.27
C GLY A 66 13.65 -0.66 -22.48
N GLY A 67 14.22 0.31 -23.19
CA GLY A 67 13.60 1.60 -23.48
C GLY A 67 14.27 2.80 -22.80
N ASN A 68 15.18 2.55 -21.87
CA ASN A 68 16.00 3.56 -21.22
C ASN A 68 15.18 4.71 -20.56
N HIS A 69 14.08 4.34 -19.91
CA HIS A 69 13.22 5.25 -19.14
C HIS A 69 12.73 6.48 -19.93
N THR A 70 12.29 6.23 -21.17
CA THR A 70 11.83 7.29 -22.09
C THR A 70 10.31 7.48 -22.14
N ASP A 71 9.55 6.78 -21.32
CA ASP A 71 8.08 6.83 -21.26
C ASP A 71 7.55 8.25 -21.02
N HIS A 72 8.20 9.04 -20.17
CA HIS A 72 7.86 10.45 -19.90
C HIS A 72 8.14 11.41 -21.09
N GLN A 73 8.81 10.94 -22.14
CA GLN A 73 9.14 11.66 -23.37
C GLN A 73 8.44 11.06 -24.60
N TYR A 74 7.33 10.37 -24.41
CA TYR A 74 6.62 9.62 -25.46
C TYR A 74 7.42 8.48 -26.08
N GLY A 75 8.48 8.04 -25.43
CA GLY A 75 9.24 6.85 -25.78
C GLY A 75 8.49 5.58 -25.40
N LYS A 76 8.98 4.45 -25.94
CA LYS A 76 8.45 3.11 -25.62
C LYS A 76 9.39 2.41 -24.67
N VAL A 77 8.83 1.85 -23.60
CA VAL A 77 9.58 1.05 -22.62
C VAL A 77 8.99 -0.35 -22.51
N LEU A 78 9.84 -1.29 -22.16
CA LEU A 78 9.47 -2.63 -21.75
C LEU A 78 9.83 -2.76 -20.27
N ALA A 79 8.82 -2.88 -19.41
CA ALA A 79 9.00 -3.07 -17.98
C ALA A 79 8.36 -4.37 -17.53
N ALA A 80 8.91 -4.98 -16.50
CA ALA A 80 8.37 -6.18 -15.86
C ALA A 80 8.20 -5.95 -14.35
N SER A 81 7.13 -6.50 -13.78
CA SER A 81 6.97 -6.58 -12.33
C SER A 81 8.04 -7.48 -11.73
N ILE A 82 8.45 -7.14 -10.53
CA ILE A 82 9.41 -7.93 -9.74
C ILE A 82 8.74 -8.42 -8.45
N ASN A 83 9.35 -9.40 -7.80
CA ASN A 83 8.87 -9.98 -6.54
C ASN A 83 9.30 -9.20 -5.28
N LEU A 84 9.70 -7.94 -5.45
CA LEU A 84 9.85 -6.97 -4.38
C LEU A 84 8.65 -6.02 -4.42
N ASP A 85 7.99 -5.85 -3.29
CA ASP A 85 6.74 -5.11 -3.20
C ASP A 85 6.67 -4.18 -2.00
N ALA A 86 5.76 -3.23 -2.06
CA ALA A 86 5.26 -2.52 -0.91
C ALA A 86 3.95 -3.19 -0.44
N ILE A 87 3.87 -3.55 0.85
CA ILE A 87 2.63 -4.05 1.43
C ILE A 87 1.96 -2.96 2.26
N ALA A 88 0.64 -2.93 2.25
CA ALA A 88 -0.16 -2.00 3.04
C ALA A 88 -1.25 -2.76 3.80
N ILE A 89 -1.40 -2.43 5.08
CA ILE A 89 -2.51 -2.86 5.94
C ILE A 89 -3.45 -1.67 6.01
N VAL A 90 -4.69 -1.83 5.57
CA VAL A 90 -5.62 -0.72 5.37
C VAL A 90 -6.92 -1.00 6.08
N ALA A 91 -7.36 -0.07 6.93
CA ALA A 91 -8.70 -0.01 7.51
C ALA A 91 -9.47 1.15 6.89
N LYS A 92 -10.74 0.95 6.59
CA LYS A 92 -11.64 2.05 6.21
C LYS A 92 -12.05 2.81 7.45
N THR A 93 -12.12 4.12 7.35
CA THR A 93 -12.63 5.00 8.38
C THR A 93 -13.88 5.75 7.91
N ASP A 94 -14.68 6.22 8.86
CA ASP A 94 -15.88 7.02 8.59
C ASP A 94 -15.56 8.53 8.49
N ASP A 95 -14.30 8.90 8.67
CA ASP A 95 -13.83 10.26 8.49
C ASP A 95 -13.42 10.53 7.03
N SER A 96 -13.10 11.78 6.72
CA SER A 96 -12.62 12.20 5.40
C SER A 96 -11.11 12.42 5.41
N ILE A 97 -10.34 11.50 6.04
CA ILE A 97 -8.90 11.62 6.17
C ILE A 97 -8.21 10.36 5.63
N ILE A 98 -7.25 10.55 4.75
CA ILE A 98 -6.27 9.51 4.41
C ILE A 98 -5.12 9.65 5.38
N ASP A 99 -4.88 8.60 6.18
CA ASP A 99 -3.88 8.57 7.23
C ASP A 99 -2.89 7.45 6.97
N ILE A 100 -1.65 7.81 6.64
CA ILE A 100 -0.63 6.85 6.23
C ILE A 100 0.58 6.91 7.15
N LYS A 101 0.98 5.76 7.67
CA LYS A 101 2.27 5.58 8.36
C LYS A 101 3.10 4.53 7.61
N SER A 102 4.16 4.99 6.96
CA SER A 102 5.17 4.11 6.34
C SER A 102 6.30 3.82 7.32
N GLU A 103 6.86 2.61 7.28
CA GLU A 103 8.01 2.24 8.12
C GLU A 103 9.22 3.14 7.77
N GLY A 104 9.81 3.78 8.79
CA GLY A 104 10.96 4.67 8.61
C GLY A 104 10.63 6.11 8.20
N TYR A 105 9.37 6.46 7.97
CA TYR A 105 8.93 7.80 7.57
C TYR A 105 7.96 8.40 8.57
N ASP A 106 7.78 9.69 8.54
CA ASP A 106 6.77 10.38 9.33
C ASP A 106 5.36 10.01 8.90
N ARG A 107 4.41 10.13 9.82
CA ARG A 107 2.98 9.94 9.53
C ARG A 107 2.47 11.11 8.71
N ILE A 108 1.72 10.83 7.66
CA ILE A 108 1.08 11.84 6.83
C ILE A 108 -0.43 11.77 6.93
N GLN A 109 -1.10 12.91 6.82
CA GLN A 109 -2.56 13.02 6.83
C GLN A 109 -3.03 13.95 5.71
N VAL A 110 -3.95 13.46 4.90
CA VAL A 110 -4.54 14.24 3.80
C VAL A 110 -6.06 14.29 3.98
N HIS A 111 -6.58 15.50 4.18
CA HIS A 111 -8.02 15.75 4.28
C HIS A 111 -8.66 15.76 2.89
N LEU A 112 -9.69 14.92 2.69
CA LEU A 112 -10.37 14.72 1.41
C LEU A 112 -11.35 15.86 1.03
N ASP A 113 -11.70 16.71 1.96
CA ASP A 113 -12.50 17.92 1.75
C ASP A 113 -11.71 19.09 1.14
N SER A 114 -10.35 19.01 1.19
CA SER A 114 -9.44 20.02 0.67
C SER A 114 -8.32 19.41 -0.16
N LEU A 115 -8.62 19.13 -1.44
CA LEU A 115 -7.69 18.46 -2.38
C LEU A 115 -6.97 19.42 -3.34
N GLN A 116 -7.07 20.72 -3.14
CA GLN A 116 -6.34 21.71 -3.94
C GLN A 116 -4.82 21.58 -3.72
N PRO A 117 -4.00 21.78 -4.76
CA PRO A 117 -2.54 21.77 -4.63
C PRO A 117 -2.06 22.76 -3.56
N ARG A 118 -1.08 22.35 -2.77
CA ARG A 118 -0.45 23.14 -1.74
C ARG A 118 1.03 23.28 -2.03
N LYS A 119 1.51 24.50 -2.13
CA LYS A 119 2.91 24.78 -2.49
C LYS A 119 3.90 24.26 -1.44
N GLU A 120 3.51 24.29 -0.19
CA GLU A 120 4.31 23.80 0.94
C GLU A 120 4.49 22.27 0.95
N GLU A 121 3.62 21.54 0.24
CA GLU A 121 3.69 20.08 0.10
C GLU A 121 4.49 19.64 -1.14
N GLU A 122 4.98 20.56 -1.96
CA GLU A 122 5.64 20.24 -3.23
C GLU A 122 6.83 19.28 -3.03
N GLY A 123 6.81 18.15 -3.75
CA GLY A 123 7.80 17.08 -3.63
C GLY A 123 7.59 16.11 -2.46
N SER A 124 6.51 16.25 -1.71
CA SER A 124 6.20 15.39 -0.56
C SER A 124 5.26 14.22 -0.89
N SER A 125 5.15 13.27 0.03
CA SER A 125 4.19 12.16 -0.06
C SER A 125 2.75 12.64 0.09
N GLU A 126 2.52 13.70 0.86
CA GLU A 126 1.21 14.36 0.99
C GLU A 126 0.72 14.89 -0.35
N ALA A 127 1.60 15.60 -1.10
CA ALA A 127 1.26 16.11 -2.42
C ALA A 127 0.87 14.99 -3.38
N LEU A 128 1.63 13.88 -3.39
CA LEU A 128 1.32 12.72 -4.21
C LEU A 128 -0.03 12.10 -3.84
N THR A 129 -0.26 11.86 -2.56
CA THR A 129 -1.52 11.27 -2.06
C THR A 129 -2.71 12.17 -2.37
N ARG A 130 -2.58 13.48 -2.14
CA ARG A 130 -3.58 14.50 -2.45
C ARG A 130 -3.90 14.53 -3.94
N GLY A 131 -2.88 14.51 -4.80
CA GLY A 131 -3.04 14.51 -6.26
C GLY A 131 -3.78 13.27 -6.78
N VAL A 132 -3.45 12.08 -6.26
CA VAL A 132 -4.16 10.84 -6.61
C VAL A 132 -5.62 10.90 -6.17
N ALA A 133 -5.90 11.34 -4.94
CA ALA A 133 -7.26 11.48 -4.41
C ALA A 133 -8.06 12.52 -5.23
N ALA A 134 -7.45 13.66 -5.56
CA ALA A 134 -8.08 14.68 -6.40
C ALA A 134 -8.47 14.11 -7.77
N ARG A 135 -7.55 13.40 -8.41
CA ARG A 135 -7.80 12.80 -9.72
C ARG A 135 -8.91 11.75 -9.69
N LEU A 136 -8.91 10.86 -8.70
CA LEU A 136 -9.99 9.88 -8.55
C LEU A 136 -11.36 10.57 -8.38
N LYS A 137 -11.43 11.64 -7.60
CA LYS A 137 -12.66 12.42 -7.41
C LYS A 137 -13.11 13.11 -8.70
N GLU A 138 -12.19 13.65 -9.49
CA GLU A 138 -12.47 14.23 -10.81
C GLU A 138 -13.02 13.19 -11.80
N GLU A 139 -12.53 11.96 -11.75
CA GLU A 139 -13.03 10.84 -12.57
C GLU A 139 -14.38 10.29 -12.06
N GLY A 140 -14.95 10.86 -11.00
CA GLY A 140 -16.27 10.49 -10.47
C GLY A 140 -16.27 9.35 -9.47
N TYR A 141 -15.10 8.91 -8.98
CA TYR A 141 -15.03 7.90 -7.93
C TYR A 141 -15.39 8.48 -6.56
N VAL A 142 -16.11 7.67 -5.77
CA VAL A 142 -16.34 7.98 -4.36
C VAL A 142 -15.14 7.53 -3.56
N ILE A 143 -14.46 8.48 -2.93
CA ILE A 143 -13.30 8.22 -2.08
C ILE A 143 -13.67 8.48 -0.62
N GLY A 144 -13.16 7.65 0.29
CA GLY A 144 -13.36 7.76 1.74
C GLY A 144 -12.04 7.77 2.48
N GLY A 145 -12.09 7.94 3.80
CA GLY A 145 -10.93 7.85 4.68
C GLY A 145 -10.41 6.42 4.85
N PHE A 146 -9.15 6.27 5.15
CA PHE A 146 -8.50 5.01 5.49
C PHE A 146 -7.18 5.26 6.23
#